data_b6eb44d28387bd873d0ab9da53190d99
#
_entry.id   b6eb44d28387bd873d0ab9da53190d99
#
_cell.length_a   1.000
_cell.length_b   1.000
_cell.length_c   1.000
_cell.angle_alpha   90.00
_cell.angle_beta   90.00
_cell.angle_gamma   90.00
#
_symmetry.space_group_name_H-M   'P 1'
#
loop_
_entity.id
_entity.type
_entity.pdbx_description
1 polymer ?
#
loop_
_entity_poly.entity_id
_entity_poly.type
_entity_poly.pdbx_seq_one_letter_code
_entity_poly.pdbx_strand_id
1 'polypeptide(L)'
;MKQFNGTAENIEAPILGLVTRNHLALSRSNSVLINEEASLLLKGFAGLITKDFGKKKSSLPQIKVSGEVSDKLEEGDCVLIDKDGTITVVWEKKSSTNSLLLTEMCDCRCLMCPQPPKAHDKTLMERSKRILNLVKIEKNQPICLTGGEPTLLKEDFFDILELINKKHPKSTVIMLTNGKSFANFEFTKRFVSVRPKDFLTCVSMHSDVDEVHDRIVGVKGSFYKTAMGLQNLARFREKIEIRVVVNRINAHRLESIATFIQRNFPFINHCTFMGMEIIGLARDNYETVWIDPHEYRDEISKAVRVLSRADMNVSIYNVPLCLTEKKSWSFARQSISGWKNDYLPICEGCSVKSKCCGIFTTSGLHQSPHIFPQ
;
A
#
# COMPACT_ATOMS: atom_id res chain seq x y z
N MET A 1 0.81 8.63 -0.19
CA MET A 1 0.50 9.51 0.97
C MET A 1 0.59 10.96 0.50
N LYS A 2 -0.36 11.80 0.89
CA LYS A 2 -0.29 13.24 0.61
C LYS A 2 0.77 13.86 1.49
N GLN A 3 1.61 14.71 0.91
CA GLN A 3 2.61 15.48 1.64
C GLN A 3 2.49 16.95 1.27
N PHE A 4 2.70 17.80 2.26
CA PHE A 4 2.67 19.25 2.14
C PHE A 4 3.86 19.83 2.89
N ASN A 5 4.29 21.02 2.51
CA ASN A 5 5.38 21.73 3.16
C ASN A 5 4.87 23.03 3.78
N GLY A 6 5.43 23.37 4.92
CA GLY A 6 5.19 24.61 5.63
C GLY A 6 6.45 25.09 6.35
N THR A 7 6.32 26.20 7.04
CA THR A 7 7.39 26.73 7.93
C THR A 7 7.06 26.32 9.35
N ALA A 8 7.93 25.53 9.99
CA ALA A 8 7.75 25.04 11.34
C ALA A 8 8.34 25.99 12.39
N GLU A 9 7.64 26.15 13.53
CA GLU A 9 8.15 26.83 14.73
C GLU A 9 7.84 26.00 15.97
N ASN A 10 8.77 25.95 16.91
CA ASN A 10 8.67 25.26 18.21
C ASN A 10 8.35 23.75 18.07
N ILE A 11 8.75 23.10 17.00
CA ILE A 11 8.59 21.66 16.79
C ILE A 11 9.92 20.97 17.11
N GLU A 12 10.05 20.47 18.33
CA GLU A 12 11.28 19.79 18.81
C GLU A 12 11.30 18.31 18.43
N ALA A 13 10.13 17.68 18.30
CA ALA A 13 9.95 16.28 17.91
C ALA A 13 8.78 16.16 16.95
N PRO A 14 8.73 15.10 16.10
CA PRO A 14 7.60 14.86 15.21
C PRO A 14 6.26 14.78 15.96
N ILE A 15 5.24 15.44 15.44
CA ILE A 15 3.91 15.52 16.03
C ILE A 15 2.96 14.63 15.24
N LEU A 16 2.34 13.68 15.92
CA LEU A 16 1.26 12.84 15.37
C LEU A 16 -0.06 13.22 16.02
N GLY A 17 -1.06 13.60 15.23
CA GLY A 17 -2.37 13.95 15.75
C GLY A 17 -3.47 14.00 14.70
N LEU A 18 -4.72 14.06 15.17
CA LEU A 18 -5.90 14.19 14.31
C LEU A 18 -6.14 15.67 13.97
N VAL A 19 -6.33 15.94 12.70
CA VAL A 19 -6.71 17.27 12.22
C VAL A 19 -8.09 17.64 12.75
N THR A 20 -8.21 18.84 13.32
CA THR A 20 -9.50 19.41 13.75
C THR A 20 -9.55 20.91 13.52
N ARG A 21 -10.76 21.41 13.24
CA ARG A 21 -11.09 22.85 13.25
C ARG A 21 -11.90 23.26 14.48
N ASN A 22 -12.16 22.31 15.39
CA ASN A 22 -12.92 22.56 16.59
C ASN A 22 -12.01 22.97 17.76
N HIS A 23 -12.05 24.23 18.19
CA HIS A 23 -11.30 24.74 19.33
C HIS A 23 -11.71 24.11 20.68
N LEU A 24 -12.90 23.52 20.75
CA LEU A 24 -13.43 22.86 21.95
C LEU A 24 -13.21 21.34 21.94
N ALA A 25 -12.31 20.84 21.06
CA ALA A 25 -12.02 19.41 21.00
C ALA A 25 -11.64 18.86 22.39
N LEU A 26 -12.29 17.75 22.79
CA LEU A 26 -12.10 17.13 24.10
C LEU A 26 -10.70 16.51 24.27
N SER A 27 -10.12 16.04 23.15
CA SER A 27 -8.82 15.35 23.13
C SER A 27 -7.73 16.22 22.49
N ARG A 28 -7.52 17.42 23.04
CA ARG A 28 -6.58 18.42 22.49
C ARG A 28 -5.16 17.86 22.29
N SER A 29 -4.64 17.11 23.26
CA SER A 29 -3.29 16.53 23.20
C SER A 29 -3.07 15.51 22.04
N ASN A 30 -4.16 15.02 21.48
CA ASN A 30 -4.16 14.11 20.32
C ASN A 30 -4.60 14.80 19.03
N SER A 31 -4.82 16.12 19.08
CA SER A 31 -5.38 16.87 17.94
C SER A 31 -4.41 17.95 17.47
N VAL A 32 -4.34 18.09 16.15
CA VAL A 32 -3.67 19.19 15.46
C VAL A 32 -4.76 20.16 14.99
N LEU A 33 -4.79 21.34 15.57
CA LEU A 33 -5.81 22.34 15.25
C LEU A 33 -5.43 23.12 13.99
N ILE A 34 -6.37 23.25 13.06
CA ILE A 34 -6.26 24.21 11.96
C ILE A 34 -6.94 25.51 12.39
N ASN A 35 -6.19 26.60 12.41
CA ASN A 35 -6.69 27.93 12.75
C ASN A 35 -5.99 29.00 11.91
N GLU A 36 -6.66 30.13 11.64
CA GLU A 36 -6.10 31.20 10.81
C GLU A 36 -4.91 31.88 11.46
N GLU A 37 -4.98 32.14 12.77
CA GLU A 37 -3.93 32.77 13.57
C GLU A 37 -3.61 32.00 14.83
N ALA A 38 -2.35 32.03 15.26
CA ALA A 38 -1.93 31.48 16.55
C ALA A 38 -2.46 32.35 17.70
N SER A 39 -3.10 31.73 18.70
CA SER A 39 -3.62 32.39 19.90
C SER A 39 -3.25 31.64 21.16
N LEU A 40 -3.00 32.36 22.26
CA LEU A 40 -2.72 31.79 23.58
C LEU A 40 -3.87 30.93 24.13
N LEU A 41 -5.09 31.15 23.67
CA LEU A 41 -6.28 30.37 24.05
C LEU A 41 -6.26 28.93 23.51
N LEU A 42 -5.34 28.59 22.59
CA LEU A 42 -5.23 27.30 21.90
C LEU A 42 -4.29 26.31 22.61
N LYS A 43 -4.00 26.52 23.90
CA LYS A 43 -3.14 25.62 24.70
C LYS A 43 -3.73 24.21 24.80
N GLY A 44 -2.81 23.23 24.83
CA GLY A 44 -3.14 21.83 25.04
C GLY A 44 -3.32 21.02 23.74
N PHE A 45 -3.37 21.63 22.57
CA PHE A 45 -3.31 20.91 21.29
C PHE A 45 -1.90 20.35 21.05
N ALA A 46 -1.82 19.22 20.36
CA ALA A 46 -0.54 18.60 19.98
C ALA A 46 0.27 19.52 19.05
N GLY A 47 -0.42 20.25 18.17
CA GLY A 47 0.17 21.22 17.26
C GLY A 47 -0.89 22.12 16.63
N LEU A 48 -0.42 23.16 15.97
CA LEU A 48 -1.24 24.13 15.27
C LEU A 48 -0.81 24.24 13.79
N ILE A 49 -1.76 24.14 12.90
CA ILE A 49 -1.59 24.47 11.48
C ILE A 49 -2.23 25.84 11.27
N THR A 50 -1.47 26.82 10.80
CA THR A 50 -1.94 28.20 10.67
C THR A 50 -1.56 28.82 9.33
N LYS A 51 -2.28 29.85 8.90
CA LYS A 51 -1.93 30.68 7.75
C LYS A 51 -0.96 31.79 8.14
N ASP A 52 -0.96 32.20 9.42
CA ASP A 52 -0.03 33.20 9.94
C ASP A 52 0.35 32.87 11.40
N PHE A 53 1.61 33.10 11.76
CA PHE A 53 2.09 32.89 13.12
C PHE A 53 1.56 33.93 14.13
N GLY A 54 0.99 35.03 13.64
CA GLY A 54 0.51 36.13 14.45
C GLY A 54 1.65 37.01 15.03
N LYS A 55 1.27 38.14 15.63
CA LYS A 55 2.24 39.14 16.18
C LYS A 55 2.87 38.72 17.52
N LYS A 56 2.24 37.81 18.26
CA LYS A 56 2.76 37.32 19.57
C LYS A 56 3.40 35.95 19.40
N LYS A 57 4.65 35.80 19.86
CA LYS A 57 5.32 34.50 19.90
C LYS A 57 4.50 33.51 20.74
N SER A 58 4.07 32.45 20.13
CA SER A 58 3.41 31.32 20.79
C SER A 58 4.47 30.29 21.18
N SER A 59 4.32 29.65 22.36
CA SER A 59 5.13 28.48 22.73
C SER A 59 4.58 27.17 22.21
N LEU A 60 3.46 27.19 21.46
CA LEU A 60 2.88 26.00 20.87
C LEU A 60 3.68 25.55 19.67
N PRO A 61 3.83 24.23 19.48
CA PRO A 61 4.30 23.69 18.21
C PRO A 61 3.36 24.13 17.08
N GLN A 62 3.90 24.77 16.06
CA GLN A 62 3.07 25.33 14.98
C GLN A 62 3.76 25.25 13.64
N ILE A 63 2.94 25.17 12.59
CA ILE A 63 3.39 25.17 11.22
C ILE A 63 2.54 26.13 10.38
N LYS A 64 3.21 27.03 9.68
CA LYS A 64 2.59 27.95 8.74
C LYS A 64 2.50 27.31 7.36
N VAL A 65 1.32 27.29 6.79
CA VAL A 65 1.02 26.73 5.46
C VAL A 65 0.24 27.74 4.61
N SER A 66 0.22 27.53 3.28
CA SER A 66 -0.70 28.27 2.40
C SER A 66 -2.15 27.89 2.67
N GLY A 67 -3.08 28.76 2.32
CA GLY A 67 -4.52 28.48 2.41
C GLY A 67 -4.92 27.22 1.65
N GLU A 68 -4.35 27.01 0.46
CA GLU A 68 -4.58 25.82 -0.36
C GLU A 68 -4.20 24.52 0.35
N VAL A 69 -3.11 24.48 1.11
CA VAL A 69 -2.71 23.31 1.91
C VAL A 69 -3.68 23.08 3.07
N SER A 70 -4.05 24.16 3.78
CA SER A 70 -5.03 24.10 4.87
C SER A 70 -6.38 23.52 4.38
N ASP A 71 -6.82 23.86 3.19
CA ASP A 71 -8.10 23.42 2.62
C ASP A 71 -8.08 21.95 2.16
N LYS A 72 -6.89 21.42 1.82
CA LYS A 72 -6.68 20.01 1.44
C LYS A 72 -6.62 19.04 2.62
N LEU A 73 -6.46 19.55 3.86
CA LEU A 73 -6.47 18.73 5.07
C LEU A 73 -7.90 18.63 5.61
N GLU A 74 -8.38 17.42 5.79
CA GLU A 74 -9.75 17.18 6.23
C GLU A 74 -9.85 16.94 7.74
N GLU A 75 -11.02 17.27 8.29
CA GLU A 75 -11.36 16.99 9.70
C GLU A 75 -11.28 15.48 9.98
N GLY A 76 -10.40 15.10 10.91
CA GLY A 76 -10.18 13.72 11.32
C GLY A 76 -9.14 12.96 10.52
N ASP A 77 -8.44 13.59 9.56
CA ASP A 77 -7.20 13.05 9.01
C ASP A 77 -6.15 12.93 10.11
N CYS A 78 -5.34 11.86 10.08
CA CYS A 78 -4.19 11.76 10.97
C CYS A 78 -2.94 12.26 10.24
N VAL A 79 -2.27 13.25 10.81
CA VAL A 79 -1.08 13.85 10.23
C VAL A 79 0.14 13.64 11.09
N LEU A 80 1.29 13.47 10.45
CA LEU A 80 2.61 13.56 11.04
C LEU A 80 3.25 14.87 10.56
N ILE A 81 3.66 15.70 11.50
CA ILE A 81 4.36 16.98 11.23
C ILE A 81 5.79 16.83 11.70
N ASP A 82 6.73 16.95 10.79
CA ASP A 82 8.16 16.85 11.07
C ASP A 82 8.78 18.23 11.36
N LYS A 83 9.97 18.22 11.96
CA LYS A 83 10.72 19.43 12.33
C LYS A 83 11.07 20.33 11.15
N ASP A 84 11.23 19.74 9.97
CA ASP A 84 11.57 20.45 8.74
C ASP A 84 10.36 21.16 8.11
N GLY A 85 9.17 21.02 8.70
CA GLY A 85 7.94 21.60 8.18
C GLY A 85 7.21 20.70 7.17
N THR A 86 7.59 19.42 7.06
CA THR A 86 6.84 18.44 6.26
C THR A 86 5.61 17.97 7.01
N ILE A 87 4.44 18.05 6.39
CA ILE A 87 3.18 17.48 6.86
C ILE A 87 2.87 16.26 6.01
N THR A 88 2.85 15.08 6.60
CA THR A 88 2.45 13.84 5.94
C THR A 88 1.09 13.38 6.45
N VAL A 89 0.11 13.20 5.56
CA VAL A 89 -1.16 12.59 5.93
C VAL A 89 -0.94 11.08 6.00
N VAL A 90 -0.83 10.54 7.22
CA VAL A 90 -0.53 9.13 7.49
C VAL A 90 -1.78 8.26 7.57
N TRP A 91 -2.95 8.88 7.71
CA TRP A 91 -4.27 8.24 7.64
C TRP A 91 -5.29 9.25 7.13
N GLU A 92 -5.94 8.96 6.03
CA GLU A 92 -7.01 9.79 5.47
C GLU A 92 -8.37 9.27 5.91
N LYS A 93 -9.15 10.08 6.61
CA LYS A 93 -10.46 9.67 7.17
C LYS A 93 -11.44 9.17 6.09
N LYS A 94 -11.44 9.77 4.92
CA LYS A 94 -12.35 9.42 3.82
C LYS A 94 -11.76 8.43 2.81
N SER A 95 -10.49 8.03 2.96
CA SER A 95 -9.87 7.07 2.04
C SER A 95 -10.32 5.65 2.34
N SER A 96 -10.58 4.89 1.28
CA SER A 96 -10.80 3.44 1.36
C SER A 96 -9.51 2.63 1.31
N THR A 97 -8.32 3.27 1.32
CA THR A 97 -7.04 2.61 1.02
C THR A 97 -5.90 3.06 1.94
N ASN A 98 -6.19 3.16 3.24
CA ASN A 98 -5.18 3.51 4.23
C ASN A 98 -4.19 2.36 4.46
N SER A 99 -2.89 2.69 4.51
CA SER A 99 -1.81 1.73 4.71
C SER A 99 -0.94 2.12 5.89
N LEU A 100 -0.63 1.13 6.74
CA LEU A 100 0.31 1.25 7.84
C LEU A 100 1.63 0.59 7.43
N LEU A 101 2.70 1.38 7.35
CA LEU A 101 4.05 0.91 7.12
C LEU A 101 4.62 0.43 8.46
N LEU A 102 4.68 -0.89 8.66
CA LEU A 102 5.10 -1.48 9.93
C LEU A 102 6.63 -1.57 10.07
N THR A 103 7.32 -1.81 8.96
CA THR A 103 8.77 -1.95 8.91
C THR A 103 9.29 -1.75 7.50
N GLU A 104 10.55 -1.35 7.36
CA GLU A 104 11.28 -1.40 6.09
C GLU A 104 12.22 -2.61 5.99
N MET A 105 12.30 -3.44 7.06
CA MET A 105 13.05 -4.70 6.99
C MET A 105 12.37 -5.68 6.04
N CYS A 106 13.18 -6.38 5.26
CA CYS A 106 12.75 -7.50 4.44
C CYS A 106 13.88 -8.52 4.32
N ASP A 107 13.52 -9.78 4.27
CA ASP A 107 14.44 -10.89 4.02
C ASP A 107 14.47 -11.29 2.52
N CYS A 108 13.93 -10.42 1.64
CA CYS A 108 14.04 -10.46 0.19
C CYS A 108 14.71 -9.19 -0.34
N ARG A 109 15.28 -9.27 -1.55
CA ARG A 109 15.82 -8.15 -2.32
C ARG A 109 15.25 -8.19 -3.74
N CYS A 110 13.92 -8.12 -3.85
CA CYS A 110 13.24 -8.19 -5.13
C CYS A 110 13.78 -7.15 -6.10
N LEU A 111 14.12 -7.57 -7.32
CA LEU A 111 14.68 -6.69 -8.36
C LEU A 111 13.79 -5.50 -8.69
N MET A 112 12.47 -5.65 -8.51
CA MET A 112 11.47 -4.61 -8.76
C MET A 112 10.89 -4.00 -7.48
N CYS A 113 11.58 -4.12 -6.33
CA CYS A 113 11.05 -3.61 -5.06
C CYS A 113 10.87 -2.09 -5.11
N PRO A 114 9.64 -1.57 -4.92
CA PRO A 114 9.39 -0.13 -4.89
C PRO A 114 9.93 0.54 -3.63
N GLN A 115 10.19 -0.25 -2.58
CA GLN A 115 10.65 0.20 -1.29
C GLN A 115 11.80 -0.70 -0.83
N PRO A 116 13.06 -0.37 -1.20
CA PRO A 116 14.23 -1.17 -0.85
C PRO A 116 14.33 -1.43 0.65
N PRO A 117 14.72 -2.65 1.07
CA PRO A 117 14.87 -2.98 2.48
C PRO A 117 15.88 -2.06 3.18
N LYS A 118 15.53 -1.63 4.40
CA LYS A 118 16.39 -0.86 5.30
C LYS A 118 16.53 -1.55 6.66
N ALA A 119 17.43 -1.05 7.47
CA ALA A 119 17.57 -1.47 8.86
C ALA A 119 16.27 -1.27 9.66
N HIS A 120 16.13 -1.99 10.75
CA HIS A 120 14.95 -1.91 11.61
C HIS A 120 14.81 -0.51 12.24
N ASP A 121 13.67 0.11 12.01
CA ASP A 121 13.24 1.34 12.64
C ASP A 121 12.01 1.05 13.53
N LYS A 122 12.22 1.04 14.84
CA LYS A 122 11.16 0.80 15.82
C LYS A 122 10.08 1.88 15.81
N THR A 123 10.42 3.09 15.36
CA THR A 123 9.48 4.23 15.35
C THR A 123 8.30 4.00 14.39
N LEU A 124 8.49 3.20 13.34
CA LEU A 124 7.43 2.85 12.38
C LEU A 124 6.30 2.05 13.05
N MET A 125 6.68 1.05 13.85
CA MET A 125 5.70 0.23 14.57
C MET A 125 4.99 1.04 15.66
N GLU A 126 5.73 1.82 16.46
CA GLU A 126 5.15 2.69 17.48
C GLU A 126 4.20 3.72 16.88
N ARG A 127 4.58 4.33 15.76
CA ARG A 127 3.72 5.23 15.01
C ARG A 127 2.43 4.54 14.54
N SER A 128 2.53 3.34 14.00
CA SER A 128 1.38 2.57 13.55
C SER A 128 0.44 2.21 14.70
N LYS A 129 0.98 1.79 15.86
CA LYS A 129 0.20 1.56 17.08
C LYS A 129 -0.49 2.86 17.56
N ARG A 130 0.19 4.02 17.50
CA ARG A 130 -0.42 5.31 17.85
C ARG A 130 -1.52 5.72 16.89
N ILE A 131 -1.33 5.58 15.57
CA ILE A 131 -2.37 5.85 14.56
C ILE A 131 -3.62 5.04 14.87
N LEU A 132 -3.51 3.72 15.08
CA LEU A 132 -4.64 2.83 15.40
C LEU A 132 -5.36 3.23 16.70
N ASN A 133 -4.66 3.83 17.67
CA ASN A 133 -5.30 4.33 18.89
C ASN A 133 -6.03 5.65 18.68
N LEU A 134 -5.63 6.47 17.70
CA LEU A 134 -6.20 7.78 17.43
C LEU A 134 -7.40 7.75 16.49
N VAL A 135 -7.30 6.93 15.41
CA VAL A 135 -8.28 6.96 14.33
C VAL A 135 -9.55 6.20 14.65
N LYS A 136 -10.68 6.72 14.17
CA LYS A 136 -11.92 5.96 14.05
C LYS A 136 -11.98 5.36 12.65
N ILE A 137 -12.08 4.04 12.55
CA ILE A 137 -12.16 3.32 11.28
C ILE A 137 -13.60 2.98 10.97
N GLU A 138 -14.09 3.47 9.84
CA GLU A 138 -15.43 3.18 9.35
C GLU A 138 -15.50 1.77 8.73
N LYS A 139 -16.69 1.17 8.71
CA LYS A 139 -16.91 -0.22 8.26
C LYS A 139 -16.32 -0.52 6.86
N ASN A 140 -16.25 0.47 5.98
CA ASN A 140 -15.81 0.31 4.58
C ASN A 140 -14.35 0.76 4.37
N GLN A 141 -13.58 0.94 5.45
CA GLN A 141 -12.18 1.32 5.40
C GLN A 141 -11.30 0.15 5.80
N PRO A 142 -10.71 -0.58 4.87
CA PRO A 142 -9.75 -1.62 5.21
C PRO A 142 -8.48 -1.02 5.77
N ILE A 143 -7.85 -1.75 6.68
CA ILE A 143 -6.49 -1.47 7.17
C ILE A 143 -5.52 -2.28 6.33
N CYS A 144 -4.67 -1.62 5.55
CA CYS A 144 -3.61 -2.31 4.84
C CYS A 144 -2.33 -2.32 5.70
N LEU A 145 -1.84 -3.51 6.06
CA LEU A 145 -0.55 -3.71 6.70
C LEU A 145 0.50 -3.96 5.62
N THR A 146 1.50 -3.11 5.59
CA THR A 146 2.56 -3.16 4.58
C THR A 146 3.93 -2.89 5.20
N GLY A 147 4.96 -3.04 4.39
CA GLY A 147 6.33 -2.78 4.79
C GLY A 147 7.31 -3.38 3.81
N GLY A 148 8.50 -3.68 4.30
CA GLY A 148 9.34 -4.69 3.69
C GLY A 148 8.67 -6.06 3.84
N GLU A 149 8.84 -6.70 5.03
CA GLU A 149 8.12 -7.90 5.38
C GLU A 149 7.59 -7.81 6.83
N PRO A 150 6.29 -7.57 7.02
CA PRO A 150 5.71 -7.37 8.35
C PRO A 150 5.94 -8.52 9.33
N THR A 151 5.97 -9.76 8.84
CA THR A 151 6.11 -10.95 9.70
C THR A 151 7.48 -11.10 10.35
N LEU A 152 8.50 -10.35 9.89
CA LEU A 152 9.82 -10.31 10.50
C LEU A 152 9.84 -9.57 11.84
N LEU A 153 8.81 -8.82 12.16
CA LEU A 153 8.66 -8.14 13.45
C LEU A 153 8.36 -9.08 14.62
N LYS A 154 8.10 -10.35 14.35
CA LYS A 154 7.88 -11.40 15.36
C LYS A 154 6.77 -11.03 16.37
N GLU A 155 7.10 -10.83 17.64
CA GLU A 155 6.13 -10.48 18.69
C GLU A 155 5.40 -9.16 18.39
N ASP A 156 6.10 -8.14 17.97
CA ASP A 156 5.50 -6.84 17.62
C ASP A 156 4.45 -6.97 16.49
N PHE A 157 4.64 -7.94 15.56
CA PHE A 157 3.63 -8.24 14.54
C PHE A 157 2.35 -8.80 15.15
N PHE A 158 2.44 -9.71 16.12
CA PHE A 158 1.28 -10.26 16.81
C PHE A 158 0.59 -9.20 17.67
N ASP A 159 1.35 -8.37 18.37
CA ASP A 159 0.83 -7.24 19.17
C ASP A 159 -0.03 -6.28 18.37
N ILE A 160 0.37 -5.94 17.13
CA ILE A 160 -0.43 -5.03 16.31
C ILE A 160 -1.73 -5.69 15.81
N LEU A 161 -1.71 -7.00 15.56
CA LEU A 161 -2.94 -7.75 15.21
C LEU A 161 -3.92 -7.78 16.39
N GLU A 162 -3.42 -8.01 17.60
CA GLU A 162 -4.22 -7.97 18.83
C GLU A 162 -4.78 -6.56 19.09
N LEU A 163 -3.96 -5.53 18.87
CA LEU A 163 -4.41 -4.14 18.99
C LEU A 163 -5.57 -3.84 18.00
N ILE A 164 -5.44 -4.28 16.75
CA ILE A 164 -6.51 -4.13 15.74
C ILE A 164 -7.76 -4.88 16.19
N ASN A 165 -7.64 -6.13 16.64
CA ASN A 165 -8.77 -6.90 17.18
C ASN A 165 -9.49 -6.18 18.31
N LYS A 166 -8.72 -5.58 19.23
CA LYS A 166 -9.27 -4.88 20.40
C LYS A 166 -9.93 -3.56 20.03
N LYS A 167 -9.33 -2.77 19.14
CA LYS A 167 -9.77 -1.39 18.84
C LYS A 167 -10.72 -1.32 17.63
N HIS A 168 -10.52 -2.19 16.66
CA HIS A 168 -11.20 -2.17 15.36
C HIS A 168 -11.72 -3.57 14.95
N PRO A 169 -12.51 -4.27 15.80
CA PRO A 169 -12.87 -5.67 15.61
C PRO A 169 -13.73 -5.95 14.36
N LYS A 170 -14.28 -4.90 13.74
CA LYS A 170 -15.14 -4.99 12.54
C LYS A 170 -14.42 -4.57 11.26
N SER A 171 -13.14 -4.19 11.36
CA SER A 171 -12.38 -3.74 10.19
C SER A 171 -11.90 -4.94 9.36
N THR A 172 -11.94 -4.78 8.05
CA THR A 172 -11.22 -5.66 7.12
C THR A 172 -9.73 -5.32 7.20
N VAL A 173 -8.88 -6.32 7.33
CA VAL A 173 -7.43 -6.16 7.31
C VAL A 173 -6.86 -6.84 6.07
N ILE A 174 -6.00 -6.12 5.36
CA ILE A 174 -5.28 -6.63 4.19
C ILE A 174 -3.78 -6.57 4.54
N MET A 175 -3.06 -7.65 4.39
CA MET A 175 -1.62 -7.69 4.63
C MET A 175 -0.85 -8.05 3.37
N LEU A 176 0.19 -7.28 3.07
CA LEU A 176 1.14 -7.57 1.99
C LEU A 176 2.34 -8.31 2.58
N THR A 177 2.69 -9.48 2.03
CA THR A 177 3.77 -10.33 2.54
C THR A 177 4.42 -11.14 1.42
N ASN A 178 5.67 -11.54 1.62
CA ASN A 178 6.32 -12.55 0.77
C ASN A 178 5.89 -13.99 1.11
N GLY A 179 5.16 -14.18 2.21
CA GLY A 179 4.57 -15.46 2.62
C GLY A 179 5.52 -16.45 3.28
N LYS A 180 6.84 -16.20 3.31
CA LYS A 180 7.84 -17.20 3.77
C LYS A 180 7.73 -17.58 5.25
N SER A 181 7.35 -16.63 6.13
CA SER A 181 7.19 -16.92 7.55
C SER A 181 6.10 -17.96 7.82
N PHE A 182 5.07 -18.00 6.98
CA PHE A 182 3.98 -18.99 7.08
C PHE A 182 4.40 -20.41 6.71
N ALA A 183 5.61 -20.63 6.16
CA ALA A 183 6.18 -21.98 6.01
C ALA A 183 6.38 -22.66 7.38
N ASN A 184 6.57 -21.89 8.44
CA ASN A 184 6.56 -22.40 9.80
C ASN A 184 5.10 -22.58 10.27
N PHE A 185 4.73 -23.84 10.53
CA PHE A 185 3.35 -24.18 10.91
C PHE A 185 2.93 -23.55 12.25
N GLU A 186 3.79 -23.53 13.25
CA GLU A 186 3.49 -22.92 14.55
C GLU A 186 3.32 -21.40 14.45
N PHE A 187 4.12 -20.74 13.61
CA PHE A 187 3.91 -19.32 13.30
C PHE A 187 2.52 -19.09 12.66
N THR A 188 2.16 -19.93 11.68
CA THR A 188 0.84 -19.83 11.01
C THR A 188 -0.29 -20.07 12.00
N LYS A 189 -0.19 -21.07 12.85
CA LYS A 189 -1.18 -21.38 13.90
C LYS A 189 -1.37 -20.22 14.86
N ARG A 190 -0.27 -19.61 15.31
CA ARG A 190 -0.32 -18.42 16.17
C ARG A 190 -0.95 -17.22 15.46
N PHE A 191 -0.57 -16.96 14.21
CA PHE A 191 -1.17 -15.91 13.40
C PHE A 191 -2.70 -16.07 13.34
N VAL A 192 -3.18 -17.24 13.03
CA VAL A 192 -4.62 -17.54 12.94
C VAL A 192 -5.34 -17.31 14.28
N SER A 193 -4.67 -17.57 15.41
CA SER A 193 -5.28 -17.39 16.73
C SER A 193 -5.46 -15.92 17.13
N VAL A 194 -4.64 -15.01 16.59
CA VAL A 194 -4.63 -13.59 17.02
C VAL A 194 -5.13 -12.61 15.94
N ARG A 195 -5.15 -13.01 14.68
CA ARG A 195 -5.53 -12.12 13.59
C ARG A 195 -6.98 -11.65 13.69
N PRO A 196 -7.32 -10.45 13.17
CA PRO A 196 -8.70 -10.01 12.98
C PRO A 196 -9.54 -11.01 12.16
N LYS A 197 -10.83 -11.07 12.46
CA LYS A 197 -11.75 -12.05 11.84
C LYS A 197 -11.81 -11.91 10.32
N ASP A 198 -11.88 -10.68 9.81
CA ASP A 198 -11.89 -10.40 8.38
C ASP A 198 -10.49 -9.98 7.94
N PHE A 199 -9.70 -10.96 7.51
CA PHE A 199 -8.30 -10.80 7.14
C PHE A 199 -8.02 -11.39 5.77
N LEU A 200 -7.34 -10.62 4.90
CA LEU A 200 -6.86 -11.07 3.60
C LEU A 200 -5.34 -11.04 3.57
N THR A 201 -4.72 -12.20 3.38
CA THR A 201 -3.27 -12.32 3.22
C THR A 201 -2.91 -12.28 1.75
N CYS A 202 -2.24 -11.19 1.32
CA CYS A 202 -1.80 -10.99 -0.06
C CYS A 202 -0.34 -11.43 -0.19
N VAL A 203 -0.13 -12.58 -0.82
CA VAL A 203 1.18 -13.23 -0.95
C VAL A 203 1.78 -13.00 -2.33
N SER A 204 3.02 -12.53 -2.37
CA SER A 204 3.74 -12.32 -3.63
C SER A 204 4.33 -13.63 -4.14
N MET A 205 3.95 -14.04 -5.37
CA MET A 205 4.52 -15.19 -6.05
C MET A 205 4.72 -14.85 -7.54
N HIS A 206 5.96 -14.86 -8.01
CA HIS A 206 6.31 -14.24 -9.29
C HIS A 206 6.63 -15.22 -10.41
N SER A 207 6.66 -16.52 -10.15
CA SER A 207 6.89 -17.55 -11.18
C SER A 207 6.31 -18.90 -10.77
N ASP A 208 6.15 -19.76 -11.76
CA ASP A 208 5.85 -21.20 -11.68
C ASP A 208 7.13 -22.05 -11.56
N VAL A 209 8.31 -21.43 -11.71
CA VAL A 209 9.64 -22.05 -11.64
C VAL A 209 10.41 -21.41 -10.49
N ASP A 210 11.02 -22.26 -9.66
CA ASP A 210 11.70 -21.84 -8.44
C ASP A 210 12.90 -20.93 -8.72
N GLU A 211 13.77 -21.28 -9.68
CA GLU A 211 14.94 -20.46 -10.02
C GLU A 211 14.52 -19.07 -10.54
N VAL A 212 13.42 -19.00 -11.30
CA VAL A 212 12.91 -17.73 -11.83
C VAL A 212 12.32 -16.87 -10.70
N HIS A 213 11.52 -17.48 -9.83
CA HIS A 213 10.98 -16.79 -8.66
C HIS A 213 12.11 -16.27 -7.75
N ASP A 214 13.04 -17.15 -7.40
CA ASP A 214 14.16 -16.86 -6.49
C ASP A 214 15.07 -15.75 -7.06
N ARG A 215 15.31 -15.77 -8.38
CA ARG A 215 16.02 -14.69 -9.08
C ARG A 215 15.29 -13.35 -8.95
N ILE A 216 13.98 -13.32 -9.15
CA ILE A 216 13.17 -12.10 -9.05
C ILE A 216 13.19 -11.54 -7.64
N VAL A 217 13.04 -12.39 -6.61
CA VAL A 217 13.00 -11.97 -5.21
C VAL A 217 14.38 -11.85 -4.56
N GLY A 218 15.44 -12.26 -5.27
CA GLY A 218 16.83 -12.16 -4.83
C GLY A 218 17.23 -13.09 -3.69
N VAL A 219 16.49 -14.20 -3.48
CA VAL A 219 16.72 -15.14 -2.38
C VAL A 219 16.44 -16.58 -2.79
N LYS A 220 17.47 -17.43 -2.78
CA LYS A 220 17.36 -18.87 -3.07
C LYS A 220 16.48 -19.59 -2.05
N GLY A 221 15.62 -20.49 -2.54
CA GLY A 221 14.67 -21.28 -1.73
C GLY A 221 13.44 -20.51 -1.26
N SER A 222 13.25 -19.28 -1.74
CA SER A 222 12.07 -18.45 -1.44
C SER A 222 10.80 -19.07 -2.02
N PHE A 223 10.85 -19.61 -3.24
CA PHE A 223 9.73 -20.24 -3.90
C PHE A 223 9.08 -21.32 -3.03
N TYR A 224 9.86 -22.27 -2.55
CA TYR A 224 9.35 -23.39 -1.74
C TYR A 224 8.80 -22.93 -0.39
N LYS A 225 9.45 -21.94 0.26
CA LYS A 225 8.94 -21.37 1.51
C LYS A 225 7.62 -20.63 1.28
N THR A 226 7.50 -19.85 0.22
CA THR A 226 6.26 -19.15 -0.13
C THR A 226 5.14 -20.15 -0.46
N ALA A 227 5.43 -21.19 -1.27
CA ALA A 227 4.47 -22.25 -1.58
C ALA A 227 4.00 -23.00 -0.33
N MET A 228 4.91 -23.38 0.57
CA MET A 228 4.58 -24.00 1.84
C MET A 228 3.76 -23.08 2.74
N GLY A 229 4.06 -21.78 2.75
CA GLY A 229 3.29 -20.77 3.47
C GLY A 229 1.85 -20.69 2.99
N LEU A 230 1.62 -20.68 1.67
CA LEU A 230 0.29 -20.74 1.06
C LEU A 230 -0.47 -22.01 1.49
N GLN A 231 0.18 -23.18 1.49
CA GLN A 231 -0.43 -24.43 1.91
C GLN A 231 -0.78 -24.41 3.41
N ASN A 232 0.08 -23.88 4.27
CA ASN A 232 -0.20 -23.76 5.69
C ASN A 232 -1.37 -22.81 5.98
N LEU A 233 -1.46 -21.65 5.30
CA LEU A 233 -2.60 -20.76 5.40
C LEU A 233 -3.91 -21.44 4.96
N ALA A 234 -3.87 -22.23 3.87
CA ALA A 234 -5.02 -22.98 3.38
C ALA A 234 -5.54 -24.01 4.38
N ARG A 235 -4.65 -24.68 5.15
CA ARG A 235 -5.05 -25.62 6.21
C ARG A 235 -5.98 -24.99 7.25
N PHE A 236 -5.84 -23.68 7.47
CA PHE A 236 -6.69 -22.91 8.39
C PHE A 236 -7.84 -22.18 7.66
N ARG A 237 -8.02 -22.43 6.35
CA ARG A 237 -9.06 -21.78 5.51
C ARG A 237 -8.94 -20.24 5.51
N GLU A 238 -7.71 -19.74 5.54
CA GLU A 238 -7.46 -18.30 5.47
C GLU A 238 -7.80 -17.75 4.09
N LYS A 239 -8.22 -16.46 4.07
CA LYS A 239 -8.41 -15.75 2.81
C LYS A 239 -7.06 -15.37 2.24
N ILE A 240 -6.78 -15.81 1.01
CA ILE A 240 -5.49 -15.65 0.35
C ILE A 240 -5.68 -14.98 -1.02
N GLU A 241 -4.86 -13.98 -1.29
CA GLU A 241 -4.66 -13.43 -2.63
C GLU A 241 -3.22 -13.70 -3.07
N ILE A 242 -3.02 -14.23 -4.27
CA ILE A 242 -1.69 -14.29 -4.88
C ILE A 242 -1.48 -13.08 -5.77
N ARG A 243 -0.34 -12.40 -5.60
CA ARG A 243 0.08 -11.23 -6.37
C ARG A 243 1.29 -11.55 -7.24
N VAL A 244 1.13 -11.36 -8.55
CA VAL A 244 2.17 -11.51 -9.55
C VAL A 244 2.49 -10.14 -10.14
N VAL A 245 3.63 -9.56 -9.78
CA VAL A 245 4.12 -8.35 -10.45
C VAL A 245 4.78 -8.76 -11.76
N VAL A 246 4.22 -8.28 -12.88
CA VAL A 246 4.73 -8.58 -14.21
C VAL A 246 6.00 -7.78 -14.46
N ASN A 247 7.03 -8.46 -14.92
CA ASN A 247 8.33 -7.88 -15.26
C ASN A 247 8.96 -8.66 -16.42
N ARG A 248 10.04 -8.15 -17.02
CA ARG A 248 10.71 -8.77 -18.19
C ARG A 248 11.08 -10.25 -17.97
N ILE A 249 11.38 -10.64 -16.72
CA ILE A 249 11.84 -12.01 -16.41
C ILE A 249 10.69 -13.02 -16.45
N ASN A 250 9.45 -12.60 -16.05
CA ASN A 250 8.30 -13.52 -15.97
C ASN A 250 7.20 -13.27 -17.02
N ALA A 251 7.25 -12.17 -17.78
CA ALA A 251 6.18 -11.77 -18.70
C ALA A 251 5.80 -12.87 -19.71
N HIS A 252 6.78 -13.61 -20.22
CA HIS A 252 6.56 -14.70 -21.19
C HIS A 252 6.02 -16.01 -20.56
N ARG A 253 5.88 -16.04 -19.21
CA ARG A 253 5.43 -17.20 -18.44
C ARG A 253 4.06 -17.02 -17.79
N LEU A 254 3.35 -15.92 -18.05
CA LEU A 254 2.12 -15.59 -17.30
C LEU A 254 1.05 -16.68 -17.44
N GLU A 255 0.89 -17.29 -18.61
CA GLU A 255 -0.03 -18.42 -18.82
C GLU A 255 0.39 -19.65 -17.99
N SER A 256 1.71 -19.97 -17.96
CA SER A 256 2.26 -21.07 -17.16
C SER A 256 2.09 -20.80 -15.67
N ILE A 257 2.34 -19.57 -15.22
CA ILE A 257 2.12 -19.14 -13.83
C ILE A 257 0.65 -19.31 -13.45
N ALA A 258 -0.27 -18.87 -14.29
CA ALA A 258 -1.71 -19.05 -14.08
C ALA A 258 -2.10 -20.52 -13.96
N THR A 259 -1.57 -21.37 -14.85
CA THR A 259 -1.79 -22.82 -14.82
C THR A 259 -1.21 -23.46 -13.56
N PHE A 260 -0.02 -23.04 -13.15
CA PHE A 260 0.61 -23.49 -11.91
C PHE A 260 -0.24 -23.11 -10.68
N ILE A 261 -0.71 -21.86 -10.62
CA ILE A 261 -1.58 -21.37 -9.53
C ILE A 261 -2.89 -22.18 -9.49
N GLN A 262 -3.53 -22.37 -10.64
CA GLN A 262 -4.77 -23.12 -10.76
C GLN A 262 -4.61 -24.56 -10.24
N ARG A 263 -3.51 -25.23 -10.55
CA ARG A 263 -3.28 -26.63 -10.17
C ARG A 263 -2.84 -26.80 -8.72
N ASN A 264 -2.01 -25.89 -8.21
CA ASN A 264 -1.36 -26.06 -6.89
C ASN A 264 -2.03 -25.26 -5.77
N PHE A 265 -2.77 -24.19 -6.10
CA PHE A 265 -3.42 -23.29 -5.15
C PHE A 265 -4.89 -23.00 -5.50
N PRO A 266 -5.72 -24.03 -5.81
CA PRO A 266 -7.12 -23.82 -6.20
C PRO A 266 -7.98 -23.23 -5.06
N PHE A 267 -7.45 -23.19 -3.85
CA PHE A 267 -8.09 -22.70 -2.63
C PHE A 267 -7.97 -21.18 -2.41
N ILE A 268 -7.20 -20.46 -3.23
CA ILE A 268 -7.06 -19.02 -3.07
C ILE A 268 -8.34 -18.26 -3.42
N ASN A 269 -8.54 -17.15 -2.79
CA ASN A 269 -9.72 -16.31 -3.02
C ASN A 269 -9.58 -15.40 -4.24
N HIS A 270 -8.34 -15.03 -4.58
CA HIS A 270 -8.07 -14.10 -5.66
C HIS A 270 -6.65 -14.25 -6.19
N CYS A 271 -6.47 -14.06 -7.48
CA CYS A 271 -5.16 -13.90 -8.12
C CYS A 271 -5.10 -12.55 -8.83
N THR A 272 -3.96 -11.88 -8.76
CA THR A 272 -3.79 -10.57 -9.36
C THR A 272 -2.49 -10.49 -10.17
N PHE A 273 -2.60 -10.09 -11.43
CA PHE A 273 -1.47 -9.71 -12.27
C PHE A 273 -1.34 -8.18 -12.24
N MET A 274 -0.16 -7.69 -11.90
CA MET A 274 0.04 -6.26 -11.66
C MET A 274 1.13 -5.69 -12.57
N GLY A 275 0.83 -4.60 -13.26
CA GLY A 275 1.86 -3.76 -13.88
C GLY A 275 2.82 -3.22 -12.84
N MET A 276 4.11 -3.16 -13.20
CA MET A 276 5.20 -2.75 -12.31
C MET A 276 5.29 -1.23 -12.21
N GLU A 277 5.48 -0.71 -10.99
CA GLU A 277 5.80 0.70 -10.74
C GLU A 277 7.33 0.91 -10.78
N ILE A 278 7.78 1.93 -11.53
CA ILE A 278 9.22 2.18 -11.78
C ILE A 278 9.80 3.11 -10.70
N ILE A 279 9.89 2.61 -9.47
CA ILE A 279 10.52 3.30 -8.33
C ILE A 279 11.38 2.33 -7.53
N GLY A 280 12.23 2.86 -6.65
CA GLY A 280 13.14 2.06 -5.83
C GLY A 280 14.05 1.17 -6.69
N LEU A 281 14.20 -0.10 -6.33
CA LEU A 281 15.05 -1.05 -7.07
C LEU A 281 14.56 -1.33 -8.50
N ALA A 282 13.26 -1.13 -8.79
CA ALA A 282 12.77 -1.24 -10.17
C ALA A 282 13.41 -0.21 -11.10
N ARG A 283 13.70 0.99 -10.60
CA ARG A 283 14.41 2.03 -11.36
C ARG A 283 15.89 1.68 -11.54
N ASP A 284 16.53 1.19 -10.48
CA ASP A 284 17.95 0.82 -10.51
C ASP A 284 18.20 -0.39 -11.43
N ASN A 285 17.25 -1.31 -11.51
CA ASN A 285 17.30 -2.53 -12.34
C ASN A 285 16.47 -2.40 -13.63
N TYR A 286 16.16 -1.19 -14.10
CA TYR A 286 15.21 -0.92 -15.17
C TYR A 286 15.38 -1.83 -16.37
N GLU A 287 16.57 -1.91 -16.94
CA GLU A 287 16.87 -2.73 -18.12
C GLU A 287 16.63 -4.24 -17.91
N THR A 288 16.72 -4.70 -16.67
CA THR A 288 16.53 -6.11 -16.31
C THR A 288 15.06 -6.45 -16.08
N VAL A 289 14.29 -5.50 -15.54
CA VAL A 289 12.94 -5.81 -15.05
C VAL A 289 11.82 -5.15 -15.85
N TRP A 290 12.07 -3.98 -16.46
CA TRP A 290 11.00 -3.30 -17.19
C TRP A 290 10.70 -3.98 -18.53
N ILE A 291 9.44 -4.06 -18.84
CA ILE A 291 8.89 -4.49 -20.13
C ILE A 291 7.66 -3.67 -20.43
N ASP A 292 7.50 -3.24 -21.67
CA ASP A 292 6.30 -2.52 -22.09
C ASP A 292 5.04 -3.41 -21.89
N PRO A 293 4.01 -2.93 -21.20
CA PRO A 293 2.76 -3.68 -21.05
C PRO A 293 2.15 -4.14 -22.39
N HIS A 294 2.39 -3.41 -23.47
CA HIS A 294 1.97 -3.80 -24.81
C HIS A 294 2.60 -5.13 -25.26
N GLU A 295 3.85 -5.41 -24.86
CA GLU A 295 4.57 -6.63 -25.26
C GLU A 295 4.00 -7.90 -24.61
N TYR A 296 3.43 -7.80 -23.39
CA TYR A 296 2.85 -8.96 -22.68
C TYR A 296 1.32 -9.00 -22.67
N ARG A 297 0.64 -8.17 -23.47
CA ARG A 297 -0.84 -8.09 -23.48
C ARG A 297 -1.52 -9.41 -23.81
N ASP A 298 -0.93 -10.22 -24.73
CA ASP A 298 -1.46 -11.54 -25.10
C ASP A 298 -1.25 -12.54 -23.96
N GLU A 299 -0.08 -12.53 -23.32
CA GLU A 299 0.25 -13.45 -22.24
C GLU A 299 -0.62 -13.19 -20.99
N ILE A 300 -0.83 -11.94 -20.62
CA ILE A 300 -1.73 -11.60 -19.50
C ILE A 300 -3.17 -11.98 -19.83
N SER A 301 -3.58 -11.83 -21.08
CA SER A 301 -4.91 -12.23 -21.56
C SER A 301 -5.12 -13.75 -21.49
N LYS A 302 -4.10 -14.56 -21.83
CA LYS A 302 -4.12 -16.01 -21.67
C LYS A 302 -4.18 -16.39 -20.20
N ALA A 303 -3.36 -15.75 -19.34
CA ALA A 303 -3.31 -16.01 -17.91
C ALA A 303 -4.67 -15.79 -17.22
N VAL A 304 -5.31 -14.64 -17.44
CA VAL A 304 -6.63 -14.38 -16.83
C VAL A 304 -7.69 -15.34 -17.33
N ARG A 305 -7.60 -15.79 -18.59
CA ARG A 305 -8.52 -16.79 -19.16
C ARG A 305 -8.36 -18.17 -18.52
N VAL A 306 -7.13 -18.60 -18.23
CA VAL A 306 -6.86 -19.87 -17.54
C VAL A 306 -7.54 -19.87 -16.18
N LEU A 307 -7.34 -18.84 -15.36
CA LEU A 307 -7.91 -18.75 -14.01
C LEU A 307 -9.43 -18.58 -14.06
N SER A 308 -9.93 -17.70 -14.92
CA SER A 308 -11.38 -17.47 -15.04
C SER A 308 -12.15 -18.69 -15.49
N ARG A 309 -11.60 -19.51 -16.39
CA ARG A 309 -12.23 -20.79 -16.81
C ARG A 309 -12.26 -21.85 -15.71
N ALA A 310 -11.43 -21.68 -14.70
CA ALA A 310 -11.40 -22.53 -13.49
C ALA A 310 -12.20 -21.92 -12.33
N ASP A 311 -13.10 -20.96 -12.61
CA ASP A 311 -13.92 -20.23 -11.64
C ASP A 311 -13.11 -19.54 -10.53
N MET A 312 -11.83 -19.25 -10.79
CA MET A 312 -10.98 -18.50 -9.86
C MET A 312 -11.13 -16.99 -10.11
N ASN A 313 -11.30 -16.23 -9.05
CA ASN A 313 -11.31 -14.76 -9.15
C ASN A 313 -9.94 -14.25 -9.58
N VAL A 314 -9.90 -13.44 -10.63
CA VAL A 314 -8.66 -12.87 -11.16
C VAL A 314 -8.84 -11.42 -11.55
N SER A 315 -7.80 -10.62 -11.38
CA SER A 315 -7.78 -9.20 -11.79
C SER A 315 -6.45 -8.81 -12.41
N ILE A 316 -6.51 -7.76 -13.24
CA ILE A 316 -5.35 -7.05 -13.77
C ILE A 316 -5.32 -5.67 -13.12
N TYR A 317 -4.23 -5.33 -12.43
CA TYR A 317 -4.02 -4.02 -11.81
C TYR A 317 -2.88 -3.27 -12.51
N ASN A 318 -2.98 -1.97 -12.53
CA ASN A 318 -1.92 -1.06 -12.95
C ASN A 318 -1.47 -1.25 -14.41
N VAL A 319 -2.33 -1.75 -15.27
CA VAL A 319 -2.10 -1.84 -16.72
C VAL A 319 -3.22 -1.06 -17.42
N PRO A 320 -2.90 0.01 -18.17
CA PRO A 320 -3.89 0.80 -18.91
C PRO A 320 -4.71 -0.06 -19.86
N LEU A 321 -6.00 0.23 -20.03
CA LEU A 321 -6.90 -0.55 -20.87
C LEU A 321 -6.44 -0.62 -22.34
N CYS A 322 -5.87 0.45 -22.88
CA CYS A 322 -5.33 0.51 -24.22
C CYS A 322 -4.10 -0.42 -24.44
N LEU A 323 -3.45 -0.84 -23.35
CA LEU A 323 -2.31 -1.78 -23.38
C LEU A 323 -2.71 -3.22 -23.05
N THR A 324 -4.02 -3.50 -22.94
CA THR A 324 -4.58 -4.84 -22.73
C THR A 324 -5.52 -5.23 -23.86
N GLU A 325 -5.68 -6.52 -24.12
CA GLU A 325 -6.67 -7.04 -25.05
C GLU A 325 -8.10 -6.68 -24.58
N LYS A 326 -8.98 -6.23 -25.47
CA LYS A 326 -10.37 -5.84 -25.14
C LYS A 326 -11.13 -6.95 -24.39
N LYS A 327 -10.90 -8.22 -24.76
CA LYS A 327 -11.49 -9.40 -24.09
C LYS A 327 -11.07 -9.55 -22.61
N SER A 328 -10.01 -8.86 -22.17
CA SER A 328 -9.51 -8.89 -20.80
C SER A 328 -9.92 -7.66 -19.96
N TRP A 329 -10.61 -6.67 -20.56
CA TRP A 329 -11.00 -5.43 -19.86
C TRP A 329 -11.92 -5.68 -18.67
N SER A 330 -12.75 -6.71 -18.70
CA SER A 330 -13.60 -7.10 -17.56
C SER A 330 -12.81 -7.49 -16.31
N PHE A 331 -11.56 -7.90 -16.47
CA PHE A 331 -10.64 -8.25 -15.38
C PHE A 331 -9.80 -7.05 -14.90
N ALA A 332 -9.70 -5.99 -15.70
CA ALA A 332 -8.94 -4.82 -15.34
C ALA A 332 -9.61 -4.06 -14.18
N ARG A 333 -8.79 -3.54 -13.28
CA ARG A 333 -9.21 -2.74 -12.14
C ARG A 333 -8.43 -1.43 -12.09
N GLN A 334 -9.07 -0.37 -11.63
CA GLN A 334 -8.36 0.84 -11.26
C GLN A 334 -7.42 0.56 -10.10
N SER A 335 -6.35 1.33 -9.96
CA SER A 335 -5.43 1.18 -8.84
C SER A 335 -6.16 1.33 -7.51
N ILE A 336 -5.71 0.58 -6.51
CA ILE A 336 -6.22 0.65 -5.14
C ILE A 336 -6.02 2.06 -4.55
N SER A 337 -5.01 2.81 -5.03
CA SER A 337 -4.68 4.15 -4.55
C SER A 337 -4.88 5.17 -5.67
N GLY A 338 -5.93 5.99 -5.59
CA GLY A 338 -6.27 6.99 -6.61
C GLY A 338 -5.15 8.01 -6.91
N TRP A 339 -4.25 8.26 -5.95
CA TRP A 339 -3.08 9.12 -6.14
C TRP A 339 -2.00 8.51 -7.06
N LYS A 340 -2.09 7.22 -7.36
CA LYS A 340 -1.20 6.55 -8.33
C LYS A 340 -1.65 6.66 -9.76
N ASN A 341 -2.89 7.06 -10.00
CA ASN A 341 -3.49 7.11 -11.32
C ASN A 341 -3.31 8.49 -11.92
N ASP A 342 -2.58 8.57 -13.01
CA ASP A 342 -2.43 9.77 -13.83
C ASP A 342 -2.83 9.48 -15.27
N TYR A 343 -3.14 10.53 -16.03
CA TYR A 343 -3.57 10.40 -17.42
C TYR A 343 -2.80 11.38 -18.28
N LEU A 344 -2.26 10.87 -19.37
CA LEU A 344 -1.59 11.71 -20.36
C LEU A 344 -2.59 12.64 -21.07
N PRO A 345 -2.15 13.77 -21.64
CA PRO A 345 -3.01 14.63 -22.43
C PRO A 345 -3.72 13.88 -23.57
N ILE A 346 -3.07 12.89 -24.17
CA ILE A 346 -3.67 12.05 -25.22
C ILE A 346 -4.87 11.23 -24.70
N CYS A 347 -5.02 11.03 -23.39
CA CYS A 347 -6.16 10.34 -22.79
C CYS A 347 -7.41 11.21 -22.68
N GLU A 348 -7.32 12.51 -23.00
CA GLU A 348 -8.49 13.39 -23.11
C GLU A 348 -9.37 12.92 -24.26
N GLY A 349 -10.67 12.77 -24.01
CA GLY A 349 -11.60 12.22 -25.01
C GLY A 349 -11.61 10.69 -25.14
N CYS A 350 -10.78 9.95 -24.39
CA CYS A 350 -10.83 8.50 -24.38
C CYS A 350 -12.14 7.97 -23.75
N SER A 351 -12.90 7.17 -24.51
CA SER A 351 -14.23 6.68 -24.13
C SER A 351 -14.21 5.79 -22.87
N VAL A 352 -13.08 5.18 -22.55
CA VAL A 352 -12.91 4.26 -21.40
C VAL A 352 -12.07 4.84 -20.26
N LYS A 353 -11.76 6.15 -20.31
CA LYS A 353 -10.94 6.83 -19.30
C LYS A 353 -11.44 6.58 -17.88
N SER A 354 -12.75 6.65 -17.64
CA SER A 354 -13.37 6.48 -16.32
C SER A 354 -13.21 5.05 -15.73
N LYS A 355 -12.92 4.05 -16.55
CA LYS A 355 -12.70 2.66 -16.15
C LYS A 355 -11.22 2.26 -16.18
N CYS A 356 -10.36 3.11 -16.74
CA CYS A 356 -8.94 2.84 -16.89
C CYS A 356 -8.19 3.18 -15.60
N CYS A 357 -7.15 2.42 -15.28
CA CYS A 357 -6.24 2.76 -14.16
C CYS A 357 -5.33 3.96 -14.49
N GLY A 358 -5.22 4.37 -15.76
CA GLY A 358 -4.20 5.33 -16.15
C GLY A 358 -2.78 4.76 -16.04
N ILE A 359 -1.82 5.66 -15.87
CA ILE A 359 -0.41 5.36 -15.63
C ILE A 359 -0.04 5.72 -14.19
N PHE A 360 1.10 5.21 -13.72
CA PHE A 360 1.64 5.68 -12.45
C PHE A 360 2.16 7.12 -12.57
N THR A 361 1.84 7.98 -11.60
CA THR A 361 2.42 9.33 -11.49
C THR A 361 3.95 9.32 -11.44
N THR A 362 4.52 8.22 -10.96
CA THR A 362 5.96 7.97 -10.83
C THR A 362 6.62 7.45 -12.12
N SER A 363 5.85 7.16 -13.18
CA SER A 363 6.38 6.61 -14.43
C SER A 363 7.33 7.57 -15.18
N GLY A 364 7.16 8.88 -15.01
CA GLY A 364 8.02 9.88 -15.64
C GLY A 364 8.08 9.71 -17.15
N LEU A 365 9.30 9.58 -17.70
CA LEU A 365 9.56 9.37 -19.14
C LEU A 365 9.40 7.89 -19.57
N HIS A 366 9.23 6.96 -18.64
CA HIS A 366 9.14 5.52 -18.91
C HIS A 366 7.70 5.10 -19.15
N GLN A 367 7.17 5.46 -20.31
CA GLN A 367 5.80 5.16 -20.71
C GLN A 367 5.79 4.36 -22.00
N SER A 368 4.77 3.53 -22.17
CA SER A 368 4.56 2.83 -23.44
C SER A 368 4.26 3.82 -24.57
N PRO A 369 4.91 3.71 -25.72
CA PRO A 369 4.55 4.49 -26.90
C PRO A 369 3.21 4.04 -27.53
N HIS A 370 2.62 2.96 -27.02
CA HIS A 370 1.38 2.36 -27.51
C HIS A 370 0.13 2.82 -26.71
N ILE A 371 0.22 3.92 -25.96
CA ILE A 371 -0.94 4.52 -25.29
C ILE A 371 -1.74 5.33 -26.27
N PHE A 372 -2.98 4.89 -26.56
CA PHE A 372 -3.90 5.57 -27.48
C PHE A 372 -5.32 5.62 -26.90
N PRO A 373 -6.10 6.69 -27.20
CA PRO A 373 -7.52 6.74 -26.88
C PRO A 373 -8.28 5.55 -27.47
N GLN A 374 -9.28 5.07 -26.75
CA GLN A 374 -10.14 3.96 -27.15
C GLN A 374 -11.56 4.41 -27.38
#